data_67f6214e517a7de1c882c3ac63d893d2
#
_entry.id   67f6214e517a7de1c882c3ac63d893d2
#
_cell.length_a   1.000
_cell.length_b   1.000
_cell.length_c   1.000
_cell.angle_alpha   90.00
_cell.angle_beta   90.00
_cell.angle_gamma   90.00
#
_symmetry.space_group_name_H-M   'P 1'
#
loop_
_entity.id
_entity.type
_entity.pdbx_description
1 polymer ?
#
loop_
_entity_poly.entity_id
_entity_poly.type
_entity_poly.pdbx_seq_one_letter_code
_entity_poly.pdbx_strand_id
1 'polypeptide(L)'
;TTLIHSTLQIITVAMGSPLGREVAPREATSALITWVMRYVKLTNENRSLLIACASGAGLAAVYNSPVSATIFVLETLLLTWNVRALSSAFIACGIATFVVRLGLGDTVQYDMPQPVMIGNFAEFAVLIGIIIGVAVVFFDKSQAYLPKFDRKSPKMILLSVIAFGLVGLMAVYFPAILGN
;
A
#
# COMPACT_ATOMS: atom_id res chain seq x y z
N THR A 1 14.77 5.29 -12.42
CA THR A 1 14.22 6.34 -11.50
C THR A 1 13.25 5.74 -10.48
N THR A 2 12.28 4.89 -10.89
CA THR A 2 11.27 4.29 -9.98
C THR A 2 11.92 3.36 -8.94
N LEU A 3 12.85 2.50 -9.33
CA LEU A 3 13.57 1.64 -8.38
C LEU A 3 14.36 2.44 -7.33
N ILE A 4 15.01 3.53 -7.76
CA ILE A 4 15.72 4.42 -6.83
C ILE A 4 14.73 5.04 -5.83
N HIS A 5 13.59 5.50 -6.31
CA HIS A 5 12.53 6.06 -5.47
C HIS A 5 12.04 5.03 -4.43
N SER A 6 11.71 3.82 -4.88
CA SER A 6 11.27 2.74 -4.00
C SER A 6 12.32 2.38 -2.95
N THR A 7 13.59 2.30 -3.35
CA THR A 7 14.70 2.01 -2.42
C THR A 7 14.86 3.11 -1.38
N LEU A 8 14.84 4.39 -1.80
CA LEU A 8 14.90 5.53 -0.88
C LEU A 8 13.72 5.54 0.09
N GLN A 9 12.52 5.21 -0.39
CA GLN A 9 11.34 5.12 0.47
C GLN A 9 11.48 4.00 1.51
N ILE A 10 11.98 2.81 1.12
CA ILE A 10 12.23 1.71 2.06
C ILE A 10 13.22 2.14 3.15
N ILE A 11 14.31 2.80 2.77
CA ILE A 11 15.31 3.31 3.73
C ILE A 11 14.66 4.32 4.67
N THR A 12 13.87 5.27 4.15
CA THR A 12 13.21 6.31 4.94
C THR A 12 12.22 5.71 5.93
N VAL A 13 11.45 4.70 5.52
CA VAL A 13 10.52 3.97 6.41
C VAL A 13 11.30 3.18 7.47
N ALA A 14 12.38 2.50 7.09
CA ALA A 14 13.23 1.78 8.04
C ALA A 14 13.90 2.70 9.07
N MET A 15 14.07 3.98 8.76
CA MET A 15 14.53 5.01 9.69
C MET A 15 13.43 5.54 10.63
N GLY A 16 12.22 4.94 10.60
CA GLY A 16 11.11 5.31 11.47
C GLY A 16 10.19 6.39 10.93
N SER A 17 10.29 6.74 9.65
CA SER A 17 9.36 7.71 9.05
C SER A 17 7.93 7.14 9.01
N PRO A 18 6.89 7.90 9.43
CA PRO A 18 5.50 7.47 9.40
C PRO A 18 4.91 7.51 7.99
N LEU A 19 5.65 7.02 7.01
CA LEU A 19 5.19 6.79 5.65
C LEU A 19 4.70 5.37 5.52
N GLY A 20 3.59 5.19 4.81
CA GLY A 20 3.08 3.84 4.52
C GLY A 20 4.11 3.02 3.75
N ARG A 21 4.28 1.78 4.15
CA ARG A 21 5.24 0.84 3.54
C ARG A 21 4.70 0.13 2.30
N GLU A 22 3.47 0.39 1.90
CA GLU A 22 2.76 -0.25 0.80
C GLU A 22 3.19 0.24 -0.58
N VAL A 23 3.64 1.47 -0.71
CA VAL A 23 3.94 2.08 -2.02
C VAL A 23 5.25 1.56 -2.61
N ALA A 24 6.31 1.49 -1.81
CA ALA A 24 7.63 1.10 -2.29
C ALA A 24 7.68 -0.32 -2.90
N PRO A 25 7.12 -1.38 -2.27
CA PRO A 25 7.08 -2.71 -2.85
C PRO A 25 6.25 -2.78 -4.14
N ARG A 26 5.13 -2.07 -4.20
CA ARG A 26 4.28 -1.99 -5.38
C ARG A 26 5.00 -1.34 -6.56
N GLU A 27 5.69 -0.24 -6.33
CA GLU A 27 6.49 0.44 -7.35
C GLU A 27 7.68 -0.40 -7.79
N ALA A 28 8.38 -1.05 -6.86
CA ALA A 28 9.52 -1.90 -7.15
C ALA A 28 9.12 -3.09 -8.05
N THR A 29 8.06 -3.82 -7.69
CA THR A 29 7.58 -4.96 -8.49
C THR A 29 7.05 -4.53 -9.86
N SER A 30 6.34 -3.40 -9.93
CA SER A 30 5.87 -2.82 -11.20
C SER A 30 7.03 -2.40 -12.12
N ALA A 31 8.09 -1.84 -11.54
CA ALA A 31 9.29 -1.46 -12.29
C ALA A 31 10.06 -2.70 -12.78
N LEU A 32 10.18 -3.73 -11.95
CA LEU A 32 10.82 -4.99 -12.32
C LEU A 32 10.09 -5.69 -13.46
N ILE A 33 8.78 -5.85 -13.38
CA ILE A 33 8.02 -6.48 -14.47
C ILE A 33 8.08 -5.63 -15.75
N THR A 34 8.07 -4.31 -15.64
CA THR A 34 8.21 -3.41 -16.78
C THR A 34 9.58 -3.58 -17.44
N TRP A 35 10.63 -3.82 -16.68
CA TRP A 35 11.96 -4.10 -17.20
C TRP A 35 12.00 -5.46 -17.93
N VAL A 36 11.43 -6.51 -17.35
CA VAL A 36 11.33 -7.85 -17.97
C VAL A 36 10.53 -7.81 -19.28
N MET A 37 9.42 -7.06 -19.31
CA MET A 37 8.57 -6.94 -20.49
C MET A 37 9.22 -6.22 -21.69
N ARG A 38 10.43 -5.67 -21.55
CA ARG A 38 11.20 -5.13 -22.70
C ARG A 38 11.68 -6.24 -23.62
N TYR A 39 11.83 -7.44 -23.09
CA TYR A 39 12.30 -8.61 -23.84
C TYR A 39 11.18 -9.44 -24.46
N VAL A 40 9.91 -9.10 -24.17
CA VAL A 40 8.75 -9.86 -24.64
C VAL A 40 7.80 -8.92 -25.39
N LYS A 41 7.38 -9.33 -26.58
CA LYS A 41 6.36 -8.61 -27.35
C LYS A 41 4.97 -8.89 -26.78
N LEU A 42 4.39 -7.94 -26.08
CA LEU A 42 3.08 -8.02 -25.46
C LEU A 42 2.15 -6.93 -26.01
N THR A 43 0.87 -7.23 -26.07
CA THR A 43 -0.18 -6.23 -26.32
C THR A 43 -0.26 -5.25 -25.15
N ASN A 44 -0.76 -4.04 -25.39
CA ASN A 44 -0.89 -3.03 -24.33
C ASN A 44 -1.79 -3.50 -23.20
N GLU A 45 -2.86 -4.25 -23.50
CA GLU A 45 -3.75 -4.82 -22.51
C GLU A 45 -3.02 -5.81 -21.58
N ASN A 46 -2.27 -6.76 -22.16
CA ASN A 46 -1.48 -7.71 -21.38
C ASN A 46 -0.41 -7.04 -20.53
N ARG A 47 0.19 -5.97 -21.07
CA ARG A 47 1.19 -5.18 -20.36
C ARG A 47 0.58 -4.50 -19.14
N SER A 48 -0.58 -3.85 -19.27
CA SER A 48 -1.29 -3.23 -18.15
C SER A 48 -1.71 -4.26 -17.11
N LEU A 49 -2.22 -5.43 -17.55
CA LEU A 49 -2.58 -6.53 -16.65
C LEU A 49 -1.39 -7.01 -15.82
N LEU A 50 -0.25 -7.26 -16.46
CA LEU A 50 0.95 -7.75 -15.77
C LEU A 50 1.52 -6.73 -14.79
N ILE A 51 1.51 -5.43 -15.13
CA ILE A 51 1.96 -4.37 -14.22
C ILE A 51 1.06 -4.31 -13.00
N ALA A 52 -0.26 -4.37 -13.18
CA ALA A 52 -1.22 -4.36 -12.08
C ALA A 52 -1.07 -5.61 -11.18
N CYS A 53 -0.93 -6.80 -11.78
CA CYS A 53 -0.68 -8.03 -11.03
C CYS A 53 0.63 -7.99 -10.24
N ALA A 54 1.71 -7.47 -10.83
CA ALA A 54 2.99 -7.32 -10.14
C ALA A 54 2.90 -6.33 -8.97
N SER A 55 2.18 -5.22 -9.14
CA SER A 55 1.89 -4.27 -8.07
C SER A 55 1.14 -4.94 -6.91
N GLY A 56 0.11 -5.73 -7.23
CA GLY A 56 -0.63 -6.51 -6.24
C GLY A 56 0.22 -7.56 -5.56
N ALA A 57 1.08 -8.24 -6.30
CA ALA A 57 2.02 -9.21 -5.75
C ALA A 57 2.97 -8.58 -4.72
N GLY A 58 3.48 -7.37 -4.99
CA GLY A 58 4.27 -6.60 -4.02
C GLY A 58 3.48 -6.27 -2.75
N LEU A 59 2.21 -5.91 -2.89
CA LEU A 59 1.31 -5.65 -1.76
C LEU A 59 1.02 -6.92 -0.96
N ALA A 60 0.72 -8.04 -1.66
CA ALA A 60 0.47 -9.34 -1.05
C ALA A 60 1.66 -9.83 -0.23
N ALA A 61 2.88 -9.62 -0.73
CA ALA A 61 4.11 -9.96 -0.06
C ALA A 61 4.29 -9.20 1.26
N VAL A 62 4.01 -7.90 1.27
CA VAL A 62 4.18 -7.06 2.47
C VAL A 62 3.15 -7.35 3.55
N TYR A 63 1.90 -7.56 3.14
CA TYR A 63 0.80 -7.76 4.09
C TYR A 63 0.46 -9.23 4.37
N ASN A 64 1.16 -10.17 3.76
CA ASN A 64 0.88 -11.60 3.86
C ASN A 64 -0.60 -11.95 3.55
N SER A 65 -1.22 -11.20 2.64
CA SER A 65 -2.65 -11.25 2.36
C SER A 65 -2.94 -11.33 0.85
N PRO A 66 -2.90 -12.54 0.25
CA PRO A 66 -3.05 -12.71 -1.19
C PRO A 66 -4.45 -12.36 -1.71
N VAL A 67 -5.50 -12.66 -0.93
CA VAL A 67 -6.89 -12.41 -1.35
C VAL A 67 -7.18 -10.92 -1.39
N SER A 68 -6.84 -10.19 -0.32
CA SER A 68 -7.06 -8.73 -0.26
C SER A 68 -6.28 -7.98 -1.33
N ALA A 69 -5.03 -8.41 -1.59
CA ALA A 69 -4.23 -7.84 -2.66
C ALA A 69 -4.81 -8.13 -4.05
N THR A 70 -5.40 -9.31 -4.25
CA THR A 70 -6.10 -9.64 -5.51
C THR A 70 -7.30 -8.73 -5.73
N ILE A 71 -8.14 -8.54 -4.70
CA ILE A 71 -9.29 -7.64 -4.75
C ILE A 71 -8.82 -6.20 -5.07
N PHE A 72 -7.77 -5.74 -4.40
CA PHE A 72 -7.17 -4.43 -4.67
C PHE A 72 -6.75 -4.26 -6.13
N VAL A 73 -6.13 -5.28 -6.75
CA VAL A 73 -5.76 -5.24 -8.17
C VAL A 73 -6.97 -5.05 -9.06
N LEU A 74 -8.03 -5.81 -8.81
CA LEU A 74 -9.25 -5.78 -9.64
C LEU A 74 -10.03 -4.48 -9.47
N GLU A 75 -10.19 -4.04 -8.24
CA GLU A 75 -11.06 -2.92 -7.88
C GLU A 75 -10.38 -1.56 -8.06
N THR A 76 -9.07 -1.48 -7.77
CA THR A 76 -8.36 -0.18 -7.74
C THR A 76 -7.47 0.01 -8.96
N LEU A 77 -6.78 -1.03 -9.44
CA LEU A 77 -5.80 -0.89 -10.50
C LEU A 77 -6.38 -1.18 -11.89
N LEU A 78 -7.18 -2.23 -12.04
CA LEU A 78 -7.72 -2.66 -13.33
C LEU A 78 -9.15 -2.17 -13.56
N LEU A 79 -9.91 -1.91 -12.49
CA LEU A 79 -11.32 -1.52 -12.53
C LEU A 79 -12.17 -2.51 -13.34
N THR A 80 -11.85 -3.81 -13.24
CA THR A 80 -12.50 -4.87 -13.99
C THR A 80 -12.54 -6.18 -13.21
N TRP A 81 -13.64 -6.92 -13.37
CA TRP A 81 -13.91 -8.18 -12.66
C TRP A 81 -14.03 -9.36 -13.64
N ASN A 82 -13.19 -9.44 -14.66
CA ASN A 82 -13.18 -10.57 -15.56
C ASN A 82 -12.33 -11.74 -15.02
N VAL A 83 -12.67 -12.95 -15.45
CA VAL A 83 -12.02 -14.21 -14.99
C VAL A 83 -10.52 -14.20 -15.24
N ARG A 84 -10.08 -13.62 -16.36
CA ARG A 84 -8.67 -13.53 -16.73
C ARG A 84 -7.88 -12.64 -15.76
N ALA A 85 -8.40 -11.47 -15.44
CA ALA A 85 -7.77 -10.56 -14.48
C ALA A 85 -7.74 -11.17 -13.08
N LEU A 86 -8.87 -11.78 -12.65
CA LEU A 86 -8.98 -12.44 -11.36
C LEU A 86 -7.97 -13.57 -11.20
N SER A 87 -7.92 -14.51 -12.15
CA SER A 87 -7.00 -15.65 -12.08
C SER A 87 -5.52 -15.20 -12.12
N SER A 88 -5.18 -14.26 -13.01
CA SER A 88 -3.82 -13.73 -13.11
C SER A 88 -3.37 -13.03 -11.83
N ALA A 89 -4.22 -12.17 -11.26
CA ALA A 89 -3.93 -11.46 -10.02
C ALA A 89 -3.83 -12.42 -8.83
N PHE A 90 -4.75 -13.38 -8.72
CA PHE A 90 -4.76 -14.37 -7.63
C PHE A 90 -3.51 -15.24 -7.65
N ILE A 91 -3.09 -15.73 -8.82
CA ILE A 91 -1.86 -16.52 -8.97
C ILE A 91 -0.65 -15.68 -8.61
N ALA A 92 -0.53 -14.45 -9.12
CA ALA A 92 0.61 -13.60 -8.84
C ALA A 92 0.72 -13.24 -7.34
N CYS A 93 -0.39 -12.85 -6.71
CA CYS A 93 -0.44 -12.54 -5.28
C CYS A 93 -0.20 -13.77 -4.41
N GLY A 94 -0.75 -14.93 -4.79
CA GLY A 94 -0.56 -16.20 -4.09
C GLY A 94 0.89 -16.68 -4.11
N ILE A 95 1.52 -16.65 -5.27
CA ILE A 95 2.94 -17.01 -5.41
C ILE A 95 3.83 -16.05 -4.60
N ALA A 96 3.58 -14.74 -4.67
CA ALA A 96 4.35 -13.76 -3.93
C ALA A 96 4.27 -14.00 -2.41
N THR A 97 3.06 -14.21 -1.89
CA THR A 97 2.85 -14.55 -0.47
C THR A 97 3.54 -15.86 -0.10
N PHE A 98 3.43 -16.90 -0.93
CA PHE A 98 4.08 -18.18 -0.68
C PHE A 98 5.61 -18.04 -0.58
N VAL A 99 6.22 -17.30 -1.52
CA VAL A 99 7.68 -17.06 -1.53
C VAL A 99 8.12 -16.30 -0.27
N VAL A 100 7.35 -15.29 0.16
CA VAL A 100 7.66 -14.54 1.38
C VAL A 100 7.57 -15.43 2.62
N ARG A 101 6.55 -16.29 2.71
CA ARG A 101 6.43 -17.26 3.82
C ARG A 101 7.59 -18.23 3.90
N LEU A 102 8.13 -18.66 2.77
CA LEU A 102 9.32 -19.52 2.75
C LEU A 102 10.57 -18.80 3.29
N GLY A 103 10.70 -17.49 3.07
CA GLY A 103 11.86 -16.71 3.50
C GLY A 103 11.75 -16.15 4.92
N LEU A 104 10.61 -15.57 5.25
CA LEU A 104 10.38 -14.84 6.51
C LEU A 104 9.50 -15.60 7.50
N GLY A 105 8.94 -16.73 7.11
CA GLY A 105 7.96 -17.47 7.90
C GLY A 105 6.55 -16.89 7.79
N ASP A 106 5.60 -17.58 8.40
CA ASP A 106 4.19 -17.14 8.45
C ASP A 106 3.98 -16.23 9.68
N THR A 107 4.61 -15.05 9.63
CA THR A 107 4.50 -14.08 10.72
C THR A 107 3.21 -13.27 10.54
N VAL A 108 2.40 -13.22 11.60
CA VAL A 108 1.25 -12.33 11.68
C VAL A 108 1.76 -10.90 11.84
N GLN A 109 1.35 -10.01 10.95
CA GLN A 109 1.85 -8.63 10.91
C GLN A 109 1.35 -7.77 12.07
N TYR A 110 0.15 -8.08 12.57
CA TYR A 110 -0.48 -7.43 13.71
C TYR A 110 -0.95 -8.51 14.68
N ASP A 111 -0.42 -8.49 15.89
CA ASP A 111 -0.92 -9.34 16.97
C ASP A 111 -2.24 -8.76 17.49
N MET A 112 -3.34 -9.35 17.02
CA MET A 112 -4.67 -8.92 17.42
C MET A 112 -5.08 -9.69 18.67
N PRO A 113 -5.48 -9.02 19.76
CA PRO A 113 -6.08 -9.70 20.89
C PRO A 113 -7.30 -10.48 20.42
N GLN A 114 -7.47 -11.69 20.97
CA GLN A 114 -8.62 -12.54 20.65
C GLN A 114 -9.92 -11.75 20.83
N PRO A 115 -10.77 -11.67 19.80
CA PRO A 115 -12.00 -10.90 19.91
C PRO A 115 -12.89 -11.51 20.98
N VAL A 116 -13.14 -10.76 22.04
CA VAL A 116 -14.19 -11.10 22.99
C VAL A 116 -15.52 -10.86 22.28
N MET A 117 -16.25 -11.94 21.96
CA MET A 117 -17.57 -11.87 21.34
C MET A 117 -18.55 -11.23 22.32
N ILE A 118 -18.69 -9.93 22.26
CA ILE A 118 -19.73 -9.18 22.97
C ILE A 118 -21.00 -9.31 22.14
N GLY A 119 -22.14 -9.63 22.78
CA GLY A 119 -23.40 -9.94 22.09
C GLY A 119 -23.90 -8.91 21.07
N ASN A 120 -23.45 -7.65 21.18
CA ASN A 120 -23.84 -6.55 20.28
C ASN A 120 -22.74 -6.16 19.27
N PHE A 121 -21.82 -7.09 18.97
CA PHE A 121 -20.68 -6.81 18.07
C PHE A 121 -21.12 -6.29 16.70
N ALA A 122 -22.20 -6.83 16.13
CA ALA A 122 -22.71 -6.41 14.82
C ALA A 122 -23.21 -4.95 14.83
N GLU A 123 -23.88 -4.53 15.89
CA GLU A 123 -24.37 -3.17 16.04
C GLU A 123 -23.21 -2.16 16.15
N PHE A 124 -22.20 -2.49 16.96
CA PHE A 124 -21.00 -1.68 17.08
C PHE A 124 -20.21 -1.62 15.76
N ALA A 125 -20.13 -2.70 15.00
CA ALA A 125 -19.45 -2.74 13.72
C ALA A 125 -20.13 -1.80 12.69
N VAL A 126 -21.46 -1.79 12.65
CA VAL A 126 -22.23 -0.88 11.78
C VAL A 126 -21.99 0.59 12.19
N LEU A 127 -22.08 0.89 13.50
CA LEU A 127 -21.86 2.24 14.00
C LEU A 127 -20.45 2.76 13.67
N ILE A 128 -19.43 1.93 13.93
CA ILE A 128 -18.03 2.25 13.61
C ILE A 128 -17.86 2.43 12.09
N GLY A 129 -18.49 1.57 11.28
CA GLY A 129 -18.46 1.69 9.83
C GLY A 129 -19.00 3.03 9.32
N ILE A 130 -20.11 3.49 9.89
CA ILE A 130 -20.69 4.83 9.56
C ILE A 130 -19.72 5.94 9.96
N ILE A 131 -19.16 5.90 11.17
CA ILE A 131 -18.22 6.92 11.67
C ILE A 131 -16.97 6.98 10.77
N ILE A 132 -16.40 5.83 10.44
CA ILE A 132 -15.24 5.73 9.53
C ILE A 132 -15.60 6.26 8.14
N GLY A 133 -16.77 5.89 7.60
CA GLY A 133 -17.24 6.38 6.30
C GLY A 133 -17.33 7.89 6.26
N VAL A 134 -17.90 8.53 7.28
CA VAL A 134 -17.95 9.99 7.40
C VAL A 134 -16.55 10.60 7.49
N ALA A 135 -15.67 9.99 8.30
CA ALA A 135 -14.28 10.44 8.45
C ALA A 135 -13.51 10.38 7.12
N VAL A 136 -13.69 9.31 6.33
CA VAL A 136 -13.08 9.15 5.00
C VAL A 136 -13.56 10.24 4.04
N VAL A 137 -14.88 10.48 3.98
CA VAL A 137 -15.45 11.56 3.12
C VAL A 137 -14.92 12.93 3.53
N PHE A 138 -14.80 13.18 4.84
CA PHE A 138 -14.24 14.44 5.35
C PHE A 138 -12.76 14.59 4.96
N PHE A 139 -11.98 13.52 5.10
CA PHE A 139 -10.57 13.48 4.73
C PHE A 139 -10.38 13.73 3.23
N ASP A 140 -11.15 13.04 2.38
CA ASP A 140 -11.09 13.19 0.92
C ASP A 140 -11.42 14.62 0.48
N LYS A 141 -12.49 15.19 1.01
CA LYS A 141 -12.84 16.59 0.77
C LYS A 141 -11.76 17.56 1.27
N SER A 142 -11.17 17.30 2.42
CA SER A 142 -10.09 18.13 2.98
C SER A 142 -8.86 18.15 2.07
N GLN A 143 -8.51 17.03 1.44
CA GLN A 143 -7.43 16.99 0.47
C GLN A 143 -7.68 17.86 -0.77
N ALA A 144 -8.93 18.00 -1.19
CA ALA A 144 -9.29 18.84 -2.34
C ALA A 144 -9.00 20.34 -2.08
N TYR A 145 -9.00 20.78 -0.82
CA TYR A 145 -8.68 22.16 -0.43
C TYR A 145 -7.18 22.41 -0.26
N LEU A 146 -6.36 21.35 -0.24
CA LEU A 146 -4.91 21.51 -0.14
C LEU A 146 -4.35 22.09 -1.45
N PRO A 147 -3.49 23.12 -1.37
CA PRO A 147 -2.88 23.70 -2.56
C PRO A 147 -2.06 22.65 -3.31
N LYS A 148 -2.27 22.55 -4.61
CA LYS A 148 -1.46 21.69 -5.49
C LYS A 148 -0.09 22.33 -5.66
N PHE A 149 0.86 21.92 -4.86
CA PHE A 149 2.24 22.38 -5.01
C PHE A 149 2.93 21.70 -6.20
N ASP A 150 3.68 22.48 -6.97
CA ASP A 150 4.57 21.92 -7.98
C ASP A 150 5.69 21.12 -7.29
N ARG A 151 5.83 19.84 -7.68
CA ARG A 151 6.85 18.93 -7.12
C ARG A 151 8.29 19.44 -7.28
N LYS A 152 8.54 20.35 -8.21
CA LYS A 152 9.86 20.95 -8.45
C LYS A 152 10.09 22.24 -7.68
N SER A 153 9.10 22.73 -6.94
CA SER A 153 9.23 23.97 -6.19
C SER A 153 10.11 23.78 -4.95
N PRO A 154 11.08 24.66 -4.70
CA PRO A 154 11.89 24.63 -3.47
C PRO A 154 11.03 24.77 -2.19
N LYS A 155 9.84 25.38 -2.29
CA LYS A 155 8.86 25.45 -1.20
C LYS A 155 8.41 24.07 -0.74
N MET A 156 8.34 23.07 -1.64
CA MET A 156 8.00 21.69 -1.28
C MET A 156 9.06 21.04 -0.39
N ILE A 157 10.33 21.31 -0.66
CA ILE A 157 11.44 20.80 0.17
C ILE A 157 11.34 21.39 1.58
N LEU A 158 11.16 22.71 1.68
CA LEU A 158 11.02 23.39 2.96
C LEU A 158 9.79 22.87 3.74
N LEU A 159 8.66 22.73 3.08
CA LEU A 159 7.43 22.22 3.70
C LEU A 159 7.59 20.77 4.19
N SER A 160 8.27 19.93 3.40
CA SER A 160 8.58 18.56 3.80
C SER A 160 9.50 18.51 5.03
N VAL A 161 10.54 19.33 5.07
CA VAL A 161 11.45 19.41 6.21
C VAL A 161 10.70 19.86 7.48
N ILE A 162 9.83 20.88 7.36
CA ILE A 162 9.00 21.34 8.48
C ILE A 162 8.05 20.24 8.94
N ALA A 163 7.34 19.59 8.01
CA ALA A 163 6.39 18.52 8.33
C ALA A 163 7.07 17.33 9.03
N PHE A 164 8.20 16.85 8.50
CA PHE A 164 8.97 15.78 9.14
C PHE A 164 9.59 16.21 10.46
N GLY A 165 10.03 17.46 10.58
CA GLY A 165 10.52 18.04 11.84
C GLY A 165 9.43 18.05 12.93
N LEU A 166 8.20 18.46 12.57
CA LEU A 166 7.06 18.42 13.50
C LEU A 166 6.69 17.00 13.91
N VAL A 167 6.66 16.06 12.96
CA VAL A 167 6.42 14.64 13.27
C VAL A 167 7.53 14.10 14.19
N GLY A 168 8.80 14.43 13.94
CA GLY A 168 9.92 14.05 14.80
C GLY A 168 9.80 14.61 16.22
N LEU A 169 9.38 15.87 16.36
CA LEU A 169 9.10 16.49 17.66
C LEU A 169 7.95 15.79 18.40
N MET A 170 6.86 15.49 17.69
CA MET A 170 5.74 14.75 18.26
C MET A 170 6.14 13.32 18.68
N ALA A 171 7.02 12.68 17.93
CA ALA A 171 7.51 11.33 18.22
C ALA A 171 8.32 11.23 19.52
N VAL A 172 8.95 12.34 19.96
CA VAL A 172 9.63 12.39 21.26
C VAL A 172 8.65 12.20 22.43
N TYR A 173 7.43 12.75 22.29
CA TYR A 173 6.38 12.63 23.31
C TYR A 173 5.47 11.43 23.10
N PHE A 174 5.29 11.02 21.87
CA PHE A 174 4.42 9.92 21.44
C PHE A 174 5.14 9.00 20.47
N PRO A 175 6.02 8.09 20.95
CA PRO A 175 6.79 7.19 20.08
C PRO A 175 5.93 6.32 19.16
N ALA A 176 4.70 6.02 19.56
CA ALA A 176 3.74 5.25 18.75
C ALA A 176 3.35 5.91 17.39
N ILE A 177 3.71 7.18 17.17
CA ILE A 177 3.49 7.86 15.88
C ILE A 177 4.50 7.41 14.83
N LEU A 178 5.67 6.94 15.24
CA LEU A 178 6.65 6.38 14.33
C LEU A 178 6.11 5.05 13.80
N GLY A 179 6.11 4.91 12.50
CA GLY A 179 5.62 3.71 11.84
C GLY A 179 6.57 2.53 12.06
N ASN A 180 6.31 1.75 13.09
CA ASN A 180 6.98 0.47 13.37
C ASN A 180 6.02 -0.67 13.09
#